data_855158f424d74dc53eaa4234eea64f7b
#
_entry.id   855158f424d74dc53eaa4234eea64f7b
#
_cell.length_a   1.000
_cell.length_b   1.000
_cell.length_c   1.000
_cell.angle_alpha   90.00
_cell.angle_beta   90.00
_cell.angle_gamma   90.00
#
_symmetry.space_group_name_H-M   'P 1'
#
loop_
_entity.id
_entity.type
_entity.pdbx_description
1 polymer ?
#
loop_
_entity_poly.entity_id
_entity_poly.type
_entity_poly.pdbx_seq_one_letter_code
_entity_poly.pdbx_strand_id
1 'polypeptide(L)'
;MIALDEFIESTMDLKNGELLRSPHDPNWLSDCEQYQENGYSYWRPVKQKDPVDFLELENALEVKIHKDIKNYYGAYWSGTLEGNTREGPLSLIQLWNPEDYERLIGNLIGHALSKKRIGAPLTIFFATTDPESEFFLSLENQSGAVFLEEPSTSKITEIDSNIHRFLKRLAPSPRETVIY
;
A
#
# COMPACT_ATOMS: atom_id res chain seq x y z
N MET A 1 -8.99 -8.76 4.39
CA MET A 1 -8.00 -8.79 5.54
C MET A 1 -8.60 -7.99 6.68
N ILE A 2 -8.96 -8.65 7.80
CA ILE A 2 -9.73 -8.03 8.91
C ILE A 2 -9.11 -6.72 9.40
N ALA A 3 -7.82 -6.66 9.65
CA ALA A 3 -7.18 -5.43 10.16
C ALA A 3 -7.21 -4.27 9.15
N LEU A 4 -7.17 -4.55 7.85
CA LEU A 4 -7.34 -3.52 6.82
C LEU A 4 -8.80 -3.06 6.74
N ASP A 5 -9.77 -3.98 6.88
CA ASP A 5 -11.19 -3.66 6.94
C ASP A 5 -11.47 -2.71 8.13
N GLU A 6 -10.96 -3.05 9.33
CA GLU A 6 -11.09 -2.22 10.56
C GLU A 6 -10.44 -0.84 10.39
N PHE A 7 -9.28 -0.76 9.75
CA PHE A 7 -8.59 0.50 9.49
C PHE A 7 -9.37 1.39 8.51
N ILE A 8 -9.92 0.81 7.42
CA ILE A 8 -10.76 1.53 6.46
C ILE A 8 -12.04 2.05 7.13
N GLU A 9 -12.72 1.22 7.93
CA GLU A 9 -13.89 1.64 8.69
C GLU A 9 -13.55 2.82 9.60
N SER A 10 -12.47 2.73 10.38
CA SER A 10 -12.00 3.81 11.25
C SER A 10 -11.62 5.08 10.47
N THR A 11 -11.08 4.95 9.25
CA THR A 11 -10.77 6.08 8.37
C THR A 11 -12.06 6.79 7.92
N MET A 12 -13.08 6.02 7.53
CA MET A 12 -14.37 6.58 7.12
C MET A 12 -15.12 7.21 8.30
N ASP A 13 -15.04 6.63 9.49
CA ASP A 13 -15.61 7.19 10.72
C ASP A 13 -14.94 8.52 11.10
N LEU A 14 -13.62 8.62 11.00
CA LEU A 14 -12.88 9.87 11.23
C LEU A 14 -13.35 11.00 10.30
N LYS A 15 -13.74 10.66 9.07
CA LYS A 15 -14.29 11.59 8.08
C LYS A 15 -15.80 11.80 8.23
N ASN A 16 -16.45 11.30 9.28
CA ASN A 16 -17.92 11.34 9.47
C ASN A 16 -18.71 10.78 8.28
N GLY A 17 -18.14 9.79 7.59
CA GLY A 17 -18.73 9.17 6.40
C GLY A 17 -18.57 9.99 5.10
N GLU A 18 -17.88 11.14 5.15
CA GLU A 18 -17.52 11.89 3.94
C GLU A 18 -16.57 11.08 3.05
N LEU A 19 -16.69 11.30 1.74
CA LEU A 19 -15.80 10.66 0.78
C LEU A 19 -14.38 11.24 0.88
N LEU A 20 -13.42 10.39 0.61
CA LEU A 20 -12.05 10.79 0.37
C LEU A 20 -11.97 11.47 -1.01
N ARG A 21 -10.95 12.29 -1.23
CA ARG A 21 -10.77 12.96 -2.52
C ARG A 21 -9.33 12.93 -2.99
N SER A 22 -9.16 12.93 -4.30
CA SER A 22 -7.86 13.07 -4.99
C SER A 22 -8.04 13.88 -6.28
N PRO A 23 -6.99 14.46 -6.85
CA PRO A 23 -7.06 15.05 -8.18
C PRO A 23 -7.65 14.06 -9.19
N HIS A 24 -8.55 14.55 -10.04
CA HIS A 24 -9.18 13.71 -11.07
C HIS A 24 -8.31 13.60 -12.31
N ASP A 25 -8.13 12.38 -12.80
CA ASP A 25 -7.56 12.10 -14.12
C ASP A 25 -8.56 11.27 -14.94
N PRO A 26 -9.11 11.82 -16.06
CA PRO A 26 -10.09 11.12 -16.88
C PRO A 26 -9.53 9.87 -17.58
N ASN A 27 -8.21 9.72 -17.67
CA ASN A 27 -7.54 8.54 -18.21
C ASN A 27 -7.17 7.50 -17.14
N TRP A 28 -7.47 7.79 -15.86
CA TRP A 28 -7.05 6.96 -14.72
C TRP A 28 -8.21 6.72 -13.76
N LEU A 29 -9.30 6.11 -14.28
CA LEU A 29 -10.54 5.87 -13.54
C LEU A 29 -10.44 4.64 -12.63
N SER A 30 -11.28 4.60 -11.58
CA SER A 30 -11.36 3.49 -10.63
C SER A 30 -12.80 3.14 -10.27
N ASP A 31 -13.04 1.86 -9.99
CA ASP A 31 -14.30 1.37 -9.42
C ASP A 31 -14.63 1.98 -8.04
N CYS A 32 -13.63 2.53 -7.34
CA CYS A 32 -13.83 3.18 -6.04
C CYS A 32 -14.37 4.61 -6.14
N GLU A 33 -14.29 5.26 -7.33
CA GLU A 33 -14.86 6.60 -7.54
C GLU A 33 -16.40 6.59 -7.44
N GLN A 34 -16.95 7.59 -6.76
CA GLN A 34 -18.39 7.77 -6.62
C GLN A 34 -18.92 8.90 -7.50
N TYR A 35 -18.19 10.02 -7.55
CA TYR A 35 -18.47 11.15 -8.44
C TYR A 35 -17.23 12.04 -8.60
N GLN A 36 -17.33 12.99 -9.52
CA GLN A 36 -16.27 13.94 -9.85
C GLN A 36 -16.83 15.37 -9.76
N GLU A 37 -16.09 16.26 -9.17
CA GLU A 37 -16.47 17.66 -9.05
C GLU A 37 -15.22 18.55 -8.91
N ASN A 38 -15.22 19.71 -9.59
CA ASN A 38 -14.19 20.74 -9.48
C ASN A 38 -12.74 20.24 -9.68
N GLY A 39 -12.54 19.25 -10.56
CA GLY A 39 -11.21 18.66 -10.84
C GLY A 39 -10.77 17.63 -9.81
N TYR A 40 -11.66 17.16 -8.95
CA TYR A 40 -11.41 16.09 -7.98
C TYR A 40 -12.30 14.89 -8.22
N SER A 41 -11.76 13.70 -7.98
CA SER A 41 -12.50 12.46 -7.78
C SER A 41 -12.82 12.29 -6.30
N TYR A 42 -14.10 12.03 -6.01
CA TYR A 42 -14.57 11.69 -4.66
C TYR A 42 -14.80 10.19 -4.59
N TRP A 43 -14.17 9.52 -3.64
CA TRP A 43 -14.07 8.06 -3.62
C TRP A 43 -14.11 7.47 -2.20
N ARG A 44 -14.37 6.18 -2.14
CA ARG A 44 -14.20 5.33 -0.95
C ARG A 44 -13.61 3.99 -1.35
N PRO A 45 -12.85 3.31 -0.48
CA PRO A 45 -12.36 1.97 -0.78
C PRO A 45 -13.49 1.00 -1.13
N VAL A 46 -13.32 0.24 -2.21
CA VAL A 46 -14.28 -0.77 -2.70
C VAL A 46 -13.58 -2.12 -2.80
N LYS A 47 -14.18 -3.18 -2.26
CA LYS A 47 -13.60 -4.53 -2.34
C LYS A 47 -13.43 -4.97 -3.79
N GLN A 48 -12.25 -5.52 -4.10
CA GLN A 48 -12.01 -6.13 -5.40
C GLN A 48 -12.90 -7.37 -5.56
N LYS A 49 -13.63 -7.45 -6.67
CA LYS A 49 -14.43 -8.64 -7.02
C LYS A 49 -13.52 -9.80 -7.41
N ASP A 50 -12.51 -9.49 -8.21
CA ASP A 50 -11.47 -10.39 -8.68
C ASP A 50 -10.13 -9.89 -8.10
N PRO A 51 -9.65 -10.46 -6.98
CA PRO A 51 -8.41 -10.04 -6.35
C PRO A 51 -7.21 -10.24 -7.28
N VAL A 52 -6.29 -9.28 -7.31
CA VAL A 52 -5.00 -9.41 -8.01
C VAL A 52 -4.20 -10.58 -7.43
N ASP A 53 -3.55 -11.39 -8.28
CA ASP A 53 -2.99 -12.70 -7.90
C ASP A 53 -1.46 -12.78 -7.77
N PHE A 54 -0.74 -11.77 -8.29
CA PHE A 54 0.72 -11.70 -8.29
C PHE A 54 1.45 -12.80 -9.10
N LEU A 55 0.77 -13.58 -9.93
CA LEU A 55 1.37 -14.68 -10.70
C LEU A 55 2.47 -14.17 -11.64
N GLU A 56 2.29 -13.00 -12.24
CA GLU A 56 3.29 -12.39 -13.11
C GLU A 56 4.59 -12.08 -12.34
N LEU A 57 4.49 -11.48 -11.15
CA LEU A 57 5.64 -11.21 -10.29
C LEU A 57 6.31 -12.51 -9.82
N GLU A 58 5.53 -13.52 -9.42
CA GLU A 58 6.04 -14.82 -9.00
C GLU A 58 6.82 -15.50 -10.11
N ASN A 59 6.33 -15.44 -11.36
CA ASN A 59 6.99 -16.00 -12.52
C ASN A 59 8.28 -15.21 -12.86
N ALA A 60 8.23 -13.88 -12.83
CA ALA A 60 9.38 -13.04 -13.15
C ALA A 60 10.54 -13.20 -12.14
N LEU A 61 10.22 -13.42 -10.87
CA LEU A 61 11.19 -13.55 -9.79
C LEU A 61 11.53 -15.01 -9.44
N GLU A 62 10.82 -15.99 -10.01
CA GLU A 62 10.92 -17.42 -9.70
C GLU A 62 10.73 -17.70 -8.19
N VAL A 63 9.83 -16.97 -7.53
CA VAL A 63 9.58 -17.05 -6.08
C VAL A 63 8.10 -16.91 -5.78
N LYS A 64 7.60 -17.56 -4.73
CA LYS A 64 6.25 -17.33 -4.24
C LYS A 64 6.17 -16.07 -3.40
N ILE A 65 5.20 -15.22 -3.70
CA ILE A 65 4.94 -14.00 -2.94
C ILE A 65 4.15 -14.33 -1.67
N HIS A 66 4.53 -13.72 -0.56
CA HIS A 66 3.91 -13.95 0.74
C HIS A 66 2.40 -13.66 0.69
N LYS A 67 1.61 -14.59 1.26
CA LYS A 67 0.14 -14.55 1.20
C LYS A 67 -0.45 -13.24 1.76
N ASP A 68 0.19 -12.65 2.77
CA ASP A 68 -0.35 -11.47 3.44
C ASP A 68 -0.24 -10.22 2.54
N ILE A 69 0.80 -10.12 1.69
CA ILE A 69 0.90 -9.08 0.66
C ILE A 69 -0.16 -9.27 -0.43
N LYS A 70 -0.37 -10.51 -0.88
CA LYS A 70 -1.43 -10.81 -1.85
C LYS A 70 -2.80 -10.41 -1.29
N ASN A 71 -3.07 -10.76 -0.03
CA ASN A 71 -4.31 -10.40 0.66
C ASN A 71 -4.45 -8.90 0.89
N TYR A 72 -3.34 -8.18 1.08
CA TYR A 72 -3.33 -6.74 1.27
C TYR A 72 -3.71 -6.01 -0.02
N TYR A 73 -2.99 -6.25 -1.10
CA TYR A 73 -3.21 -5.58 -2.37
C TYR A 73 -4.45 -6.09 -3.14
N GLY A 74 -4.85 -7.34 -2.90
CA GLY A 74 -6.05 -7.93 -3.51
C GLY A 74 -7.35 -7.61 -2.76
N ALA A 75 -7.31 -6.83 -1.68
CA ALA A 75 -8.49 -6.58 -0.86
C ALA A 75 -9.40 -5.48 -1.43
N TYR A 76 -8.83 -4.35 -1.85
CA TYR A 76 -9.58 -3.16 -2.24
C TYR A 76 -8.99 -2.45 -3.45
N TRP A 77 -9.87 -1.86 -4.26
CA TRP A 77 -9.54 -0.70 -5.07
C TRP A 77 -9.67 0.54 -4.20
N SER A 78 -8.62 1.34 -4.12
CA SER A 78 -8.54 2.47 -3.21
C SER A 78 -7.42 3.43 -3.62
N GLY A 79 -7.58 4.69 -3.35
CA GLY A 79 -6.45 5.62 -3.26
C GLY A 79 -5.62 5.37 -2.00
N THR A 80 -4.54 6.11 -1.86
CA THR A 80 -3.67 6.07 -0.70
C THR A 80 -4.44 6.38 0.59
N LEU A 81 -4.17 5.62 1.65
CA LEU A 81 -4.80 5.79 2.95
C LEU A 81 -3.78 6.29 3.98
N GLU A 82 -4.08 7.44 4.58
CA GLU A 82 -3.19 8.10 5.53
C GLU A 82 -3.34 7.54 6.94
N GLY A 83 -2.22 7.28 7.61
CA GLY A 83 -2.21 6.74 8.96
C GLY A 83 -1.07 7.27 9.82
N ASN A 84 -1.18 7.01 11.12
CA ASN A 84 -0.16 7.33 12.10
C ASN A 84 0.18 6.11 12.94
N THR A 85 1.46 5.90 13.20
CA THR A 85 1.98 4.93 14.15
C THR A 85 2.85 5.63 15.21
N ARG A 86 3.34 4.88 16.19
CA ARG A 86 4.33 5.39 17.13
C ARG A 86 5.67 5.76 16.46
N GLU A 87 5.96 5.19 15.28
CA GLU A 87 7.14 5.47 14.48
C GLU A 87 6.99 6.74 13.64
N GLY A 88 5.77 7.22 13.44
CA GLY A 88 5.45 8.43 12.70
C GLY A 88 4.27 8.28 11.72
N PRO A 89 4.02 9.33 10.92
CA PRO A 89 3.01 9.29 9.88
C PRO A 89 3.44 8.39 8.72
N LEU A 90 2.46 7.83 8.03
CA LEU A 90 2.67 7.02 6.85
C LEU A 90 1.47 7.08 5.89
N SER A 91 1.73 6.69 4.65
CA SER A 91 0.73 6.56 3.60
C SER A 91 0.72 5.12 3.10
N LEU A 92 -0.37 4.40 3.36
CA LEU A 92 -0.56 3.04 2.85
C LEU A 92 -0.74 3.09 1.33
N ILE A 93 0.12 2.39 0.60
CA ILE A 93 -0.01 2.23 -0.85
C ILE A 93 -1.14 1.25 -1.12
N GLN A 94 -2.13 1.68 -1.87
CA GLN A 94 -3.24 0.85 -2.34
C GLN A 94 -3.25 0.84 -3.87
N LEU A 95 -4.09 0.03 -4.47
CA LEU A 95 -4.27 -0.05 -5.92
C LEU A 95 -5.53 0.73 -6.32
N TRP A 96 -5.34 1.72 -7.19
CA TRP A 96 -6.45 2.51 -7.69
C TRP A 96 -7.30 1.73 -8.70
N ASN A 97 -6.63 1.04 -9.64
CA ASN A 97 -7.25 0.29 -10.73
C ASN A 97 -6.31 -0.84 -11.22
N PRO A 98 -6.71 -1.67 -12.20
CA PRO A 98 -5.86 -2.72 -12.76
C PRO A 98 -4.55 -2.22 -13.36
N GLU A 99 -4.54 -1.05 -14.02
CA GLU A 99 -3.34 -0.48 -14.62
C GLU A 99 -2.33 -0.04 -13.54
N ASP A 100 -2.83 0.40 -12.36
CA ASP A 100 -2.00 0.70 -11.20
C ASP A 100 -1.35 -0.57 -10.63
N TYR A 101 -2.04 -1.71 -10.70
CA TYR A 101 -1.45 -3.00 -10.37
C TYR A 101 -0.29 -3.37 -11.32
N GLU A 102 -0.43 -3.18 -12.64
CA GLU A 102 0.64 -3.42 -13.60
C GLU A 102 1.86 -2.54 -13.29
N ARG A 103 1.63 -1.27 -12.96
CA ARG A 103 2.68 -0.34 -12.52
C ARG A 103 3.37 -0.81 -11.23
N LEU A 104 2.60 -1.29 -10.25
CA LEU A 104 3.16 -1.87 -9.03
C LEU A 104 4.07 -3.06 -9.34
N ILE A 105 3.66 -4.00 -10.19
CA ILE A 105 4.47 -5.16 -10.56
C ILE A 105 5.81 -4.73 -11.17
N GLY A 106 5.81 -3.78 -12.09
CA GLY A 106 7.05 -3.22 -12.68
C GLY A 106 7.99 -2.65 -11.62
N ASN A 107 7.46 -1.87 -10.67
CA ASN A 107 8.22 -1.29 -9.57
C ASN A 107 8.77 -2.37 -8.61
N LEU A 108 7.99 -3.40 -8.31
CA LEU A 108 8.41 -4.51 -7.44
C LEU A 108 9.51 -5.36 -8.09
N ILE A 109 9.48 -5.57 -9.41
CA ILE A 109 10.57 -6.23 -10.14
C ILE A 109 11.86 -5.41 -10.01
N GLY A 110 11.78 -4.09 -10.24
CA GLY A 110 12.93 -3.19 -10.07
C GLY A 110 13.50 -3.21 -8.64
N HIS A 111 12.62 -3.17 -7.64
CA HIS A 111 13.00 -3.30 -6.23
C HIS A 111 13.66 -4.63 -5.92
N ALA A 112 13.08 -5.75 -6.36
CA ALA A 112 13.64 -7.09 -6.16
C ALA A 112 15.04 -7.25 -6.79
N LEU A 113 15.24 -6.71 -8.00
CA LEU A 113 16.56 -6.71 -8.65
C LEU A 113 17.59 -5.88 -7.87
N SER A 114 17.17 -4.75 -7.30
CA SER A 114 18.03 -3.92 -6.44
C SER A 114 18.41 -4.67 -5.16
N LYS A 115 17.47 -5.33 -4.50
CA LYS A 115 17.72 -6.19 -3.34
C LYS A 115 18.70 -7.33 -3.66
N LYS A 116 18.47 -8.03 -4.77
CA LYS A 116 19.36 -9.11 -5.24
C LYS A 116 20.78 -8.62 -5.47
N ARG A 117 20.96 -7.42 -6.04
CA ARG A 117 22.29 -6.83 -6.32
C ARG A 117 23.11 -6.60 -5.07
N ILE A 118 22.47 -6.20 -3.96
CA ILE A 118 23.14 -5.95 -2.66
C ILE A 118 23.11 -7.17 -1.73
N GLY A 119 22.61 -8.32 -2.18
CA GLY A 119 22.50 -9.55 -1.38
C GLY A 119 21.53 -9.45 -0.21
N ALA A 120 20.53 -8.56 -0.29
CA ALA A 120 19.51 -8.39 0.74
C ALA A 120 18.30 -9.31 0.51
N PRO A 121 17.54 -9.66 1.56
CA PRO A 121 16.29 -10.41 1.44
C PRO A 121 15.28 -9.69 0.53
N LEU A 122 14.43 -10.48 -0.13
CA LEU A 122 13.30 -9.93 -0.88
C LEU A 122 12.27 -9.34 0.08
N THR A 123 11.95 -8.08 -0.15
CA THR A 123 10.88 -7.37 0.55
C THR A 123 9.89 -6.78 -0.45
N ILE A 124 8.65 -6.62 -0.04
CA ILE A 124 7.58 -6.03 -0.85
C ILE A 124 7.10 -4.78 -0.11
N PHE A 125 7.31 -3.61 -0.68
CA PHE A 125 6.87 -2.36 -0.06
C PHE A 125 5.34 -2.22 -0.11
N PHE A 126 4.76 -1.59 0.90
CA PHE A 126 3.32 -1.37 1.00
C PHE A 126 2.92 -0.03 1.63
N ALA A 127 3.89 0.75 2.12
CA ALA A 127 3.63 2.10 2.62
C ALA A 127 4.87 2.98 2.46
N THR A 128 4.65 4.27 2.26
CA THR A 128 5.67 5.32 2.36
C THR A 128 5.56 6.01 3.71
N THR A 129 6.65 6.63 4.16
CA THR A 129 6.67 7.49 5.35
C THR A 129 6.47 8.95 4.94
N ASP A 130 6.85 9.89 5.80
CA ASP A 130 6.76 11.32 5.51
C ASP A 130 7.44 11.65 4.16
N PRO A 131 6.86 12.53 3.32
CA PRO A 131 7.42 12.90 2.01
C PRO A 131 8.86 13.44 2.04
N GLU A 132 9.29 14.02 3.17
CA GLU A 132 10.68 14.46 3.36
C GLU A 132 11.62 13.32 3.76
N SER A 133 11.06 12.13 4.01
CA SER A 133 11.79 10.93 4.40
C SER A 133 11.95 9.98 3.20
N GLU A 134 13.14 9.46 3.00
CA GLU A 134 13.37 8.40 2.01
C GLU A 134 12.94 7.01 2.49
N PHE A 135 12.54 6.87 3.76
CA PHE A 135 12.14 5.56 4.31
C PHE A 135 10.78 5.09 3.78
N PHE A 136 10.64 3.78 3.69
CA PHE A 136 9.38 3.12 3.36
C PHE A 136 9.17 1.86 4.21
N LEU A 137 7.94 1.37 4.24
CA LEU A 137 7.60 0.13 4.92
C LEU A 137 7.44 -1.01 3.91
N SER A 138 7.99 -2.14 4.28
CA SER A 138 7.93 -3.35 3.49
C SER A 138 7.61 -4.58 4.34
N LEU A 139 7.14 -5.63 3.67
CA LEU A 139 6.98 -6.96 4.24
C LEU A 139 8.10 -7.85 3.70
N GLU A 140 8.87 -8.50 4.56
CA GLU A 140 9.87 -9.49 4.17
C GLU A 140 9.16 -10.75 3.67
N ASN A 141 9.52 -11.16 2.45
CA ASN A 141 8.75 -12.15 1.70
C ASN A 141 8.78 -13.56 2.33
N GLN A 142 9.80 -13.92 3.09
CA GLN A 142 9.91 -15.25 3.68
C GLN A 142 9.19 -15.34 5.03
N SER A 143 9.39 -14.36 5.91
CA SER A 143 8.86 -14.36 7.27
C SER A 143 7.48 -13.70 7.42
N GLY A 144 7.17 -12.73 6.53
CA GLY A 144 6.01 -11.86 6.66
C GLY A 144 6.19 -10.72 7.67
N ALA A 145 7.38 -10.55 8.24
CA ALA A 145 7.69 -9.45 9.16
C ALA A 145 7.70 -8.10 8.44
N VAL A 146 7.31 -7.05 9.16
CA VAL A 146 7.26 -5.68 8.64
C VAL A 146 8.53 -4.94 9.01
N PHE A 147 9.14 -4.33 8.02
CA PHE A 147 10.39 -3.57 8.16
C PHE A 147 10.22 -2.11 7.74
N LEU A 148 10.94 -1.23 8.44
CA LEU A 148 11.29 0.09 7.96
C LEU A 148 12.61 -0.02 7.19
N GLU A 149 12.61 0.42 5.94
CA GLU A 149 13.76 0.35 5.05
C GLU A 149 14.23 1.72 4.61
N GLU A 150 15.56 1.84 4.46
CA GLU A 150 16.20 2.96 3.78
C GLU A 150 16.55 2.52 2.35
N PRO A 151 16.10 3.26 1.30
CA PRO A 151 16.37 2.91 -0.09
C PRO A 151 17.86 2.72 -0.37
N SER A 152 18.18 1.77 -1.27
CA SER A 152 19.54 1.53 -1.74
C SER A 152 20.56 1.10 -0.66
N THR A 153 20.08 0.80 0.53
CA THR A 153 20.92 0.27 1.64
C THR A 153 20.45 -1.11 2.07
N SER A 154 21.29 -1.80 2.86
CA SER A 154 20.89 -3.03 3.54
C SER A 154 20.33 -2.78 4.94
N LYS A 155 20.14 -1.52 5.32
CA LYS A 155 19.61 -1.18 6.64
C LYS A 155 18.11 -1.39 6.65
N ILE A 156 17.69 -2.36 7.44
CA ILE A 156 16.29 -2.67 7.71
C ILE A 156 16.10 -2.74 9.23
N THR A 157 14.98 -2.23 9.70
CA THR A 157 14.60 -2.33 11.11
C THR A 157 13.24 -3.01 11.20
N GLU A 158 13.18 -4.17 11.85
CA GLU A 158 11.90 -4.82 12.11
C GLU A 158 11.05 -3.97 13.05
N ILE A 159 9.83 -3.66 12.64
CA ILE A 159 8.89 -2.85 13.41
C ILE A 159 7.64 -3.62 13.84
N ASP A 160 7.35 -4.73 13.17
CA ASP A 160 6.29 -5.64 13.59
C ASP A 160 6.52 -7.05 13.02
N SER A 161 5.96 -8.07 13.68
CA SER A 161 6.12 -9.47 13.28
C SER A 161 5.27 -9.88 12.07
N ASN A 162 4.26 -9.09 11.70
CA ASN A 162 3.43 -9.28 10.50
C ASN A 162 2.56 -8.06 10.22
N ILE A 163 2.07 -7.96 8.98
CA ILE A 163 1.26 -6.81 8.52
C ILE A 163 -0.09 -6.71 9.26
N HIS A 164 -0.69 -7.82 9.70
CA HIS A 164 -1.95 -7.78 10.42
C HIS A 164 -1.80 -7.07 11.77
N ARG A 165 -0.75 -7.40 12.54
CA ARG A 165 -0.46 -6.71 13.82
C ARG A 165 -0.10 -5.26 13.59
N PHE A 166 0.67 -4.98 12.54
CA PHE A 166 1.02 -3.61 12.17
C PHE A 166 -0.23 -2.77 11.89
N LEU A 167 -1.13 -3.24 11.03
CA LEU A 167 -2.37 -2.54 10.68
C LEU A 167 -3.30 -2.34 11.89
N LYS A 168 -3.35 -3.30 12.83
CA LYS A 168 -4.17 -3.16 14.05
C LYS A 168 -3.75 -2.03 14.99
N ARG A 169 -2.49 -1.60 14.94
CA ARG A 169 -2.01 -0.48 15.75
C ARG A 169 -1.94 0.84 14.98
N LEU A 170 -2.31 0.82 13.71
CA LEU A 170 -2.37 2.00 12.87
C LEU A 170 -3.63 2.80 13.20
N ALA A 171 -3.47 4.07 13.49
CA ALA A 171 -4.56 5.01 13.64
C ALA A 171 -4.76 5.79 12.33
N PRO A 172 -6.01 6.01 11.85
CA PRO A 172 -6.24 6.82 10.68
C PRO A 172 -5.80 8.26 10.91
N SER A 173 -5.34 8.92 9.85
CA SER A 173 -4.92 10.31 9.88
C SER A 173 -5.95 11.21 9.18
N PRO A 174 -6.24 12.42 9.70
CA PRO A 174 -7.09 13.38 9.01
C PRO A 174 -6.42 14.03 7.80
N ARG A 175 -5.13 13.73 7.53
CA ARG A 175 -4.42 14.30 6.38
C ARG A 175 -5.19 13.99 5.08
N GLU A 176 -5.24 14.99 4.20
CA GLU A 176 -5.64 14.74 2.82
C GLU A 176 -4.42 14.16 2.09
N THR A 177 -4.67 13.17 1.24
CA THR A 177 -3.62 12.58 0.41
C THR A 177 -3.02 13.66 -0.48
N VAL A 178 -1.76 13.98 -0.27
CA VAL A 178 -1.01 14.85 -1.18
C VAL A 178 -0.41 13.94 -2.24
N ILE A 179 -0.94 14.01 -3.46
CA ILE A 179 -0.34 13.36 -4.63
C ILE A 179 0.70 14.34 -5.17
N TYR A 180 1.94 13.92 -5.20
CA TYR A 180 3.05 14.63 -5.83
C TYR A 180 3.27 14.14 -7.26
#